data_e51b106a95d184da65fb82ad3b12ae88
#
_entry.id   e51b106a95d184da65fb82ad3b12ae88
#
_cell.length_a   1.000
_cell.length_b   1.000
_cell.length_c   1.000
_cell.angle_alpha   90.00
_cell.angle_beta   90.00
_cell.angle_gamma   90.00
#
_symmetry.space_group_name_H-M   'P 1'
#
loop_
_entity.id
_entity.type
_entity.pdbx_description
1 polymer ?
#
loop_
_entity_poly.entity_id
_entity_poly.type
_entity_poly.pdbx_seq_one_letter_code
_entity_poly.pdbx_strand_id
1 'polypeptide(L)'
;MKYQVILDAEGYVSIIRHTGTKKDYVELDLSQYDLGNNKLHAYTLGKNQLIFDANRYQEILDEIQHKEDLKEIATLKSFLYETDYITSRCFEEIMALSNPLTWVADVIKITAKYSKQYRETLAERVRARARIEELENKYD
;
A
#
# COMPACT_ATOMS: atom_id res chain seq x y z
N MET A 1 19.53 -33.23 6.49
CA MET A 1 18.20 -33.61 5.99
C MET A 1 18.10 -33.31 4.51
N LYS A 2 17.30 -34.06 3.79
CA LYS A 2 17.10 -33.87 2.34
C LYS A 2 15.82 -33.08 2.08
N TYR A 3 15.92 -32.06 1.26
CA TYR A 3 14.81 -31.17 0.93
C TYR A 3 14.67 -31.05 -0.60
N GLN A 4 13.44 -30.90 -1.06
CA GLN A 4 13.16 -30.48 -2.42
C GLN A 4 13.10 -28.95 -2.45
N VAL A 5 13.96 -28.33 -3.24
CA VAL A 5 14.01 -26.88 -3.44
C VAL A 5 13.39 -26.57 -4.80
N ILE A 6 12.35 -25.77 -4.80
CA ILE A 6 11.68 -25.32 -6.03
C ILE A 6 12.12 -23.89 -6.28
N LEU A 7 12.65 -23.63 -7.46
CA LEU A 7 13.09 -22.31 -7.89
C LEU A 7 12.00 -21.63 -8.75
N ASP A 8 11.99 -20.32 -8.72
CA ASP A 8 11.18 -19.51 -9.64
C ASP A 8 11.87 -19.39 -11.02
N ALA A 9 11.25 -18.63 -11.94
CA ALA A 9 11.76 -18.44 -13.29
C ALA A 9 13.12 -17.70 -13.34
N GLU A 10 13.46 -16.96 -12.30
CA GLU A 10 14.72 -16.20 -12.17
C GLU A 10 15.81 -16.98 -11.42
N GLY A 11 15.49 -18.18 -10.92
CA GLY A 11 16.43 -19.05 -10.21
C GLY A 11 16.50 -18.83 -8.69
N TYR A 12 15.59 -18.04 -8.12
CA TYR A 12 15.47 -17.86 -6.67
C TYR A 12 14.57 -18.92 -6.05
N VAL A 13 14.79 -19.21 -4.77
CA VAL A 13 13.99 -20.20 -4.04
C VAL A 13 12.55 -19.72 -3.88
N SER A 14 11.64 -20.51 -4.37
CA SER A 14 10.20 -20.30 -4.19
C SER A 14 9.64 -21.10 -3.02
N ILE A 15 9.97 -22.40 -2.98
CA ILE A 15 9.47 -23.31 -1.95
C ILE A 15 10.56 -24.30 -1.54
N ILE A 16 10.63 -24.62 -0.25
CA ILE A 16 11.41 -25.75 0.28
C ILE A 16 10.43 -26.74 0.92
N ARG A 17 10.51 -28.00 0.50
CA ARG A 17 9.65 -29.06 1.02
C ARG A 17 10.48 -30.22 1.59
N HIS A 18 10.03 -30.76 2.70
CA HIS A 18 10.51 -32.02 3.23
C HIS A 18 9.57 -33.12 2.72
N THR A 19 10.05 -33.93 1.75
CA THR A 19 9.24 -35.05 1.22
C THR A 19 10.09 -36.30 1.08
N GLY A 20 9.51 -37.46 1.34
CA GLY A 20 10.22 -38.70 1.62
C GLY A 20 10.88 -39.49 0.47
N THR A 21 10.71 -39.23 -0.82
CA THR A 21 11.19 -40.19 -1.84
C THR A 21 11.33 -39.66 -3.28
N LYS A 22 12.13 -38.62 -3.57
CA LYS A 22 12.42 -38.26 -4.99
C LYS A 22 13.90 -37.99 -5.26
N LYS A 23 14.30 -38.17 -6.54
CA LYS A 23 15.69 -38.12 -7.00
C LYS A 23 16.35 -36.72 -6.96
N ASP A 24 15.56 -35.66 -6.82
CA ASP A 24 16.03 -34.26 -6.90
C ASP A 24 16.14 -33.56 -5.55
N TYR A 25 16.63 -34.29 -4.55
CA TYR A 25 16.80 -33.72 -3.22
C TYR A 25 18.20 -33.16 -3.02
N VAL A 26 18.21 -31.98 -2.39
CA VAL A 26 19.42 -31.33 -1.91
C VAL A 26 19.56 -31.58 -0.41
N GLU A 27 20.74 -31.91 0.05
CA GLU A 27 21.02 -32.04 1.46
C GLU A 27 21.36 -30.66 2.03
N LEU A 28 20.48 -30.16 2.92
CA LEU A 28 20.58 -28.83 3.51
C LEU A 28 20.41 -28.93 5.02
N ASP A 29 21.12 -28.08 5.75
CA ASP A 29 20.85 -27.77 7.13
C ASP A 29 20.17 -26.40 7.22
N LEU A 30 18.84 -26.41 7.27
CA LEU A 30 18.04 -25.17 7.28
C LEU A 30 18.23 -24.34 8.55
N SER A 31 18.79 -24.90 9.62
CA SER A 31 19.07 -24.15 10.84
C SER A 31 20.14 -23.07 10.67
N GLN A 32 20.94 -23.17 9.60
CA GLN A 32 22.01 -22.21 9.29
C GLN A 32 21.50 -20.98 8.53
N TYR A 33 20.23 -21.00 8.08
CA TYR A 33 19.68 -19.94 7.23
C TYR A 33 18.55 -19.21 7.93
N ASP A 34 18.55 -17.88 7.79
CA ASP A 34 17.41 -17.05 8.15
C ASP A 34 16.44 -16.95 6.96
N LEU A 35 15.35 -17.69 7.04
CA LEU A 35 14.33 -17.79 5.98
C LEU A 35 13.08 -16.96 6.26
N GLY A 36 13.05 -16.24 7.39
CA GLY A 36 11.93 -15.40 7.79
C GLY A 36 11.84 -14.08 7.02
N ASN A 37 10.76 -13.35 7.23
CA ASN A 37 10.55 -12.00 6.67
C ASN A 37 10.78 -11.89 5.15
N ASN A 38 10.29 -12.88 4.38
CA ASN A 38 10.46 -12.97 2.93
C ASN A 38 11.91 -13.19 2.44
N LYS A 39 12.86 -13.42 3.33
CA LYS A 39 14.26 -13.70 2.96
C LYS A 39 14.40 -14.96 2.12
N LEU A 40 13.53 -15.97 2.32
CA LEU A 40 13.52 -17.20 1.54
C LEU A 40 13.63 -16.94 0.03
N HIS A 41 12.88 -15.97 -0.47
CA HIS A 41 12.82 -15.65 -1.90
C HIS A 41 14.03 -14.86 -2.43
N ALA A 42 14.97 -14.54 -1.56
CA ALA A 42 16.24 -13.91 -1.91
C ALA A 42 17.41 -14.89 -1.94
N TYR A 43 17.17 -16.18 -1.72
CA TYR A 43 18.20 -17.22 -1.83
C TYR A 43 18.20 -17.87 -3.21
N THR A 44 19.41 -18.17 -3.70
CA THR A 44 19.63 -19.04 -4.85
C THR A 44 20.16 -20.38 -4.36
N LEU A 45 19.98 -21.44 -5.16
CA LEU A 45 20.49 -22.77 -4.83
C LEU A 45 21.86 -22.97 -5.44
N GLY A 46 22.89 -23.09 -4.59
CA GLY A 46 24.22 -23.55 -4.97
C GLY A 46 24.36 -25.07 -4.80
N LYS A 47 25.60 -25.56 -4.83
CA LYS A 47 25.86 -26.98 -4.61
C LYS A 47 25.71 -27.33 -3.11
N ASN A 48 24.55 -27.90 -2.77
CA ASN A 48 24.18 -28.26 -1.39
C ASN A 48 24.19 -27.09 -0.39
N GLN A 49 23.95 -25.90 -0.86
CA GLN A 49 23.85 -24.70 -0.02
C GLN A 49 22.90 -23.67 -0.62
N LEU A 50 22.33 -22.85 0.24
CA LEU A 50 21.59 -21.66 -0.18
C LEU A 50 22.52 -20.45 -0.14
N ILE A 51 22.41 -19.61 -1.14
CA ILE A 51 23.23 -18.39 -1.27
C ILE A 51 22.29 -17.18 -1.21
N PHE A 52 22.50 -16.30 -0.21
CA PHE A 52 21.69 -15.12 -0.02
C PHE A 52 22.11 -14.01 -0.97
N ASP A 53 21.12 -13.41 -1.64
CA ASP A 53 21.29 -12.23 -2.49
C ASP A 53 20.67 -11.02 -1.80
N ALA A 54 21.49 -10.15 -1.24
CA ALA A 54 21.04 -8.98 -0.50
C ALA A 54 20.34 -7.95 -1.40
N ASN A 55 20.74 -7.83 -2.66
CA ASN A 55 20.10 -6.93 -3.62
C ASN A 55 18.70 -7.42 -3.96
N ARG A 56 18.55 -8.74 -4.19
CA ARG A 56 17.21 -9.33 -4.41
C ARG A 56 16.29 -9.16 -3.20
N TYR A 57 16.84 -9.30 -2.00
CA TYR A 57 16.07 -9.06 -0.78
C TYR A 57 15.56 -7.62 -0.69
N GLN A 58 16.40 -6.65 -1.03
CA GLN A 58 15.98 -5.24 -1.04
C GLN A 58 14.88 -4.98 -2.09
N GLU A 59 15.00 -5.55 -3.28
CA GLU A 59 13.95 -5.48 -4.31
C GLU A 59 12.62 -6.03 -3.81
N ILE A 60 12.63 -7.16 -3.11
CA ILE A 60 11.43 -7.78 -2.53
C ILE A 60 10.79 -6.84 -1.49
N LEU A 61 11.60 -6.22 -0.62
CA LEU A 61 11.11 -5.26 0.37
C LEU A 61 10.50 -4.02 -0.29
N ASP A 62 11.13 -3.52 -1.34
CA ASP A 62 10.65 -2.36 -2.10
C ASP A 62 9.32 -2.68 -2.82
N GLU A 63 9.19 -3.87 -3.39
CA GLU A 63 7.93 -4.33 -4.00
C GLU A 63 6.80 -4.46 -2.97
N ILE A 64 7.10 -4.97 -1.78
CA ILE A 64 6.12 -5.10 -0.69
C ILE A 64 5.67 -3.70 -0.25
N GLN A 65 6.61 -2.79 -0.02
CA GLN A 65 6.30 -1.42 0.38
C GLN A 65 5.47 -0.70 -0.68
N HIS A 66 5.81 -0.86 -1.95
CA HIS A 66 5.04 -0.29 -3.04
C HIS A 66 3.58 -0.79 -3.07
N LYS A 67 3.37 -2.09 -2.85
CA LYS A 67 2.02 -2.65 -2.76
C LYS A 67 1.23 -2.11 -1.56
N GLU A 68 1.88 -1.90 -0.43
CA GLU A 68 1.26 -1.30 0.75
C GLU A 68 0.89 0.16 0.50
N ASP A 69 1.78 0.93 -0.10
CA ASP A 69 1.54 2.33 -0.48
C ASP A 69 0.36 2.46 -1.46
N LEU A 70 0.26 1.55 -2.45
CA LEU A 70 -0.89 1.50 -3.38
C LEU A 70 -2.22 1.19 -2.67
N LYS A 71 -2.21 0.32 -1.67
CA LYS A 71 -3.40 0.03 -0.85
C LYS A 71 -3.80 1.24 -0.02
N GLU A 72 -2.83 1.93 0.58
CA GLU A 72 -3.08 3.15 1.33
C GLU A 72 -3.70 4.23 0.43
N ILE A 73 -3.13 4.47 -0.76
CA ILE A 73 -3.68 5.39 -1.76
C ILE A 73 -5.13 5.04 -2.11
N ALA A 74 -5.41 3.76 -2.37
CA ALA A 74 -6.77 3.32 -2.71
C ALA A 74 -7.77 3.57 -1.56
N THR A 75 -7.36 3.32 -0.33
CA THR A 75 -8.16 3.58 0.87
C THR A 75 -8.45 5.06 1.05
N LEU A 76 -7.44 5.91 0.89
CA LEU A 76 -7.58 7.36 1.00
C LEU A 76 -8.46 7.94 -0.12
N LYS A 77 -8.33 7.45 -1.35
CA LYS A 77 -9.20 7.84 -2.48
C LYS A 77 -10.65 7.43 -2.25
N SER A 78 -10.89 6.23 -1.70
CA SER A 78 -12.24 5.78 -1.31
C SER A 78 -12.86 6.71 -0.25
N PHE A 79 -12.10 7.05 0.77
CA PHE A 79 -12.54 8.01 1.80
C PHE A 79 -12.90 9.38 1.20
N LEU A 80 -12.08 9.91 0.29
CA LEU A 80 -12.37 11.17 -0.39
C LEU A 80 -13.67 11.08 -1.20
N TYR A 81 -13.85 9.99 -1.94
CA TYR A 81 -15.06 9.75 -2.72
C TYR A 81 -16.32 9.65 -1.83
N GLU A 82 -16.24 8.84 -0.76
CA GLU A 82 -17.36 8.66 0.18
C GLU A 82 -17.78 9.93 0.91
N THR A 83 -16.85 10.87 1.10
CA THR A 83 -17.09 12.14 1.80
C THR A 83 -17.30 13.33 0.87
N ASP A 84 -17.31 13.12 -0.44
CA ASP A 84 -17.40 14.18 -1.45
C ASP A 84 -18.75 14.89 -1.45
N TYR A 85 -19.80 14.22 -0.95
CA TYR A 85 -21.14 14.80 -0.78
C TYR A 85 -21.15 16.06 0.09
N ILE A 86 -20.19 16.22 1.01
CA ILE A 86 -20.13 17.38 1.93
C ILE A 86 -19.91 18.66 1.12
N THR A 87 -18.90 18.64 0.26
CA THR A 87 -18.56 19.79 -0.60
C THR A 87 -19.61 20.02 -1.67
N SER A 88 -20.15 18.95 -2.25
CA SER A 88 -21.22 19.02 -3.26
C SER A 88 -22.49 19.64 -2.70
N ARG A 89 -22.95 19.25 -1.52
CA ARG A 89 -24.12 19.84 -0.88
C ARG A 89 -23.92 21.30 -0.51
N CYS A 90 -22.74 21.64 0.05
CA CYS A 90 -22.39 23.03 0.34
C CYS A 90 -22.47 23.89 -0.93
N PHE A 91 -21.88 23.41 -2.03
CA PHE A 91 -21.90 24.10 -3.31
C PHE A 91 -23.32 24.25 -3.87
N GLU A 92 -24.13 23.20 -3.82
CA GLU A 92 -25.54 23.23 -4.27
C GLU A 92 -26.36 24.28 -3.51
N GLU A 93 -26.21 24.35 -2.17
CA GLU A 93 -26.89 25.36 -1.36
C GLU A 93 -26.45 26.78 -1.74
N ILE A 94 -25.16 27.00 -2.03
CA ILE A 94 -24.64 28.31 -2.48
C ILE A 94 -25.22 28.66 -3.85
N MET A 95 -25.22 27.71 -4.79
CA MET A 95 -25.73 27.93 -6.16
C MET A 95 -27.24 28.17 -6.20
N ALA A 96 -27.98 27.70 -5.21
CA ALA A 96 -29.42 27.92 -5.08
C ALA A 96 -29.79 29.32 -4.55
N LEU A 97 -28.82 30.12 -4.08
CA LEU A 97 -29.06 31.48 -3.61
C LEU A 97 -29.45 32.40 -4.78
N SER A 98 -30.55 33.10 -4.60
CA SER A 98 -31.13 33.96 -5.64
C SER A 98 -31.19 35.45 -5.28
N ASN A 99 -30.99 35.81 -4.01
CA ASN A 99 -31.08 37.21 -3.56
C ASN A 99 -29.69 37.88 -3.62
N PRO A 100 -29.45 38.80 -4.58
CA PRO A 100 -28.14 39.45 -4.71
C PRO A 100 -27.79 40.38 -3.55
N LEU A 101 -28.77 40.91 -2.81
CA LEU A 101 -28.50 41.79 -1.66
C LEU A 101 -27.97 41.08 -0.42
N THR A 102 -28.33 39.83 -0.22
CA THR A 102 -27.95 39.03 0.92
C THR A 102 -26.94 37.93 0.55
N TRP A 103 -26.59 37.78 -0.71
CA TRP A 103 -25.83 36.67 -1.24
C TRP A 103 -24.51 36.41 -0.48
N VAL A 104 -23.71 37.47 -0.26
CA VAL A 104 -22.43 37.34 0.45
C VAL A 104 -22.64 36.87 1.89
N ALA A 105 -23.61 37.44 2.61
CA ALA A 105 -23.93 37.05 3.96
C ALA A 105 -24.44 35.61 4.03
N ASP A 106 -25.25 35.19 3.09
CA ASP A 106 -25.80 33.84 3.01
C ASP A 106 -24.73 32.79 2.65
N VAL A 107 -23.80 33.10 1.76
CA VAL A 107 -22.63 32.26 1.47
C VAL A 107 -21.78 32.06 2.74
N ILE A 108 -21.52 33.12 3.49
CA ILE A 108 -20.76 33.03 4.75
C ILE A 108 -21.48 32.13 5.76
N LYS A 109 -22.80 32.24 5.88
CA LYS A 109 -23.59 31.38 6.78
C LYS A 109 -23.56 29.91 6.36
N ILE A 110 -23.70 29.62 5.07
CA ILE A 110 -23.67 28.26 4.52
C ILE A 110 -22.29 27.64 4.75
N THR A 111 -21.23 28.32 4.39
CA THR A 111 -19.87 27.82 4.56
C THR A 111 -19.50 27.62 6.02
N ALA A 112 -19.91 28.51 6.92
CA ALA A 112 -19.73 28.37 8.37
C ALA A 112 -20.50 27.16 8.93
N LYS A 113 -21.72 26.90 8.47
CA LYS A 113 -22.52 25.74 8.86
C LYS A 113 -21.82 24.45 8.50
N TYR A 114 -21.36 24.29 7.27
CA TYR A 114 -20.66 23.08 6.81
C TYR A 114 -19.29 22.93 7.47
N SER A 115 -18.53 24.01 7.61
CA SER A 115 -17.25 24.01 8.29
C SER A 115 -17.37 23.60 9.75
N LYS A 116 -18.42 24.04 10.45
CA LYS A 116 -18.68 23.66 11.84
C LYS A 116 -19.14 22.20 11.97
N GLN A 117 -20.07 21.77 11.12
CA GLN A 117 -20.66 20.43 11.17
C GLN A 117 -19.69 19.32 10.78
N TYR A 118 -18.81 19.58 9.79
CA TYR A 118 -17.92 18.59 9.19
C TYR A 118 -16.43 18.93 9.42
N ARG A 119 -16.12 19.68 10.45
CA ARG A 119 -14.78 20.21 10.69
C ARG A 119 -13.69 19.13 10.69
N GLU A 120 -13.93 18.03 11.38
CA GLU A 120 -12.97 16.92 11.48
C GLU A 120 -12.83 16.21 10.15
N THR A 121 -13.94 15.88 9.49
CA THR A 121 -13.93 15.21 8.19
C THR A 121 -13.24 16.07 7.12
N LEU A 122 -13.48 17.36 7.10
CA LEU A 122 -12.81 18.28 6.16
C LEU A 122 -11.30 18.36 6.42
N ALA A 123 -10.88 18.37 7.68
CA ALA A 123 -9.47 18.33 8.05
C ALA A 123 -8.82 17.00 7.64
N GLU A 124 -9.49 15.88 7.80
CA GLU A 124 -9.04 14.57 7.34
C GLU A 124 -8.94 14.50 5.82
N ARG A 125 -9.87 15.10 5.09
CA ARG A 125 -9.82 15.18 3.63
C ARG A 125 -8.58 15.93 3.14
N VAL A 126 -8.21 17.03 3.80
CA VAL A 126 -6.98 17.78 3.46
C VAL A 126 -5.75 16.92 3.70
N ARG A 127 -5.68 16.25 4.84
CA ARG A 127 -4.58 15.33 5.16
C ARG A 127 -4.52 14.15 4.20
N ALA A 128 -5.66 13.58 3.82
CA ALA A 128 -5.72 12.47 2.86
C ALA A 128 -5.17 12.87 1.48
N ARG A 129 -5.51 14.06 0.98
CA ARG A 129 -4.97 14.57 -0.30
C ARG A 129 -3.46 14.78 -0.24
N ALA A 130 -2.96 15.40 0.83
CA ALA A 130 -1.52 15.60 1.02
C ALA A 130 -0.76 14.25 1.12
N ARG A 131 -1.34 13.27 1.78
CA ARG A 131 -0.73 11.94 1.89
C ARG A 131 -0.74 11.18 0.56
N ILE A 132 -1.80 11.28 -0.23
CA ILE A 132 -1.85 10.70 -1.58
C ILE A 132 -0.75 11.31 -2.45
N GLU A 133 -0.64 12.64 -2.45
CA GLU A 133 0.40 13.35 -3.22
C GLU A 133 1.81 12.92 -2.80
N GLU A 134 2.08 12.82 -1.51
CA GLU A 134 3.36 12.32 -0.99
C GLU A 134 3.68 10.91 -1.50
N LEU A 135 2.71 9.98 -1.42
CA LEU A 135 2.89 8.59 -1.85
C LEU A 135 3.02 8.46 -3.37
N GLU A 136 2.25 9.20 -4.14
CA GLU A 136 2.35 9.20 -5.60
C GLU A 136 3.70 9.77 -6.07
N ASN A 137 4.15 10.87 -5.49
CA ASN A 137 5.45 11.47 -5.83
C ASN A 137 6.67 10.62 -5.47
N LYS A 138 6.52 9.66 -4.57
CA LYS A 138 7.58 8.73 -4.20
C LYS A 138 7.98 7.79 -5.35
N TYR A 139 7.08 7.57 -6.32
CA TYR A 139 7.28 6.63 -7.44
C TYR A 139 7.37 7.31 -8.81
N ASP A 140 7.25 8.63 -8.86
CA ASP A 140 7.51 9.45 -10.04
C ASP A 140 9.02 9.80 -10.10
#